data_26ca301f969a9bba3324ef1c4aebe800
#
_entry.id   26ca301f969a9bba3324ef1c4aebe800
#
_cell.length_a   1.000
_cell.length_b   1.000
_cell.length_c   1.000
_cell.angle_alpha   90.00
_cell.angle_beta   90.00
_cell.angle_gamma   90.00
#
_symmetry.space_group_name_H-M   'P 1'
#
loop_
_entity.id
_entity.type
_entity.pdbx_description
1 polymer ?
#
loop_
_entity_poly.entity_id
_entity_poly.type
_entity_poly.pdbx_seq_one_letter_code
_entity_poly.pdbx_strand_id
1 'polypeptide(L)'
;GLEVLARLRGAPSRPRVVVMTADDAPETLLRAVREHAFRYVTKPVEPAELCAVVASVLASPPDLRPIEVVSAKPDWVELLVPCDRDAAARIQEFLSQLDSDLPENVRADVGQAFRELLNNAIEWGARLDPQHTVRIAYLRARRMLLYRIADPGEGFDIDGLRHAAITNPDHDPIRHLEVSEQQGLRPGGSGLAMT
;
A
#
# COMPACT_ATOMS: atom_id res chain seq x y z
N GLY A 1 -19.56 -11.34 -11.56
CA GLY A 1 -18.60 -11.40 -10.44
C GLY A 1 -18.79 -10.25 -9.46
N LEU A 2 -18.60 -9.00 -9.85
CA LEU A 2 -18.67 -7.85 -8.92
C LEU A 2 -20.04 -7.62 -8.29
N GLU A 3 -21.14 -7.99 -8.95
CA GLU A 3 -22.49 -7.94 -8.36
C GLU A 3 -22.67 -8.92 -7.20
N VAL A 4 -22.01 -10.08 -7.27
CA VAL A 4 -22.00 -11.05 -6.16
C VAL A 4 -21.25 -10.48 -4.97
N LEU A 5 -20.11 -9.83 -5.23
CA LEU A 5 -19.32 -9.13 -4.20
C LEU A 5 -20.13 -8.06 -3.48
N ALA A 6 -20.87 -7.22 -4.22
CA ALA A 6 -21.74 -6.19 -3.66
C ALA A 6 -22.82 -6.80 -2.73
N ARG A 7 -23.38 -7.96 -3.08
CA ARG A 7 -24.37 -8.66 -2.23
C ARG A 7 -23.72 -9.25 -0.98
N LEU A 8 -22.51 -9.80 -1.09
CA LEU A 8 -21.78 -10.41 0.03
C LEU A 8 -21.34 -9.38 1.07
N ARG A 9 -21.16 -8.09 0.68
CA ARG A 9 -20.83 -7.02 1.61
C ARG A 9 -21.80 -6.86 2.76
N GLY A 10 -23.11 -7.14 2.51
CA GLY A 10 -24.16 -7.12 3.52
C GLY A 10 -24.35 -8.43 4.29
N ALA A 11 -23.59 -9.48 3.98
CA ALA A 11 -23.74 -10.76 4.64
C ALA A 11 -23.22 -10.74 6.09
N PRO A 12 -23.90 -11.43 7.03
CA PRO A 12 -23.48 -11.46 8.44
C PRO A 12 -22.05 -12.01 8.64
N SER A 13 -21.64 -12.97 7.82
CA SER A 13 -20.33 -13.62 7.92
C SER A 13 -19.19 -12.86 7.25
N ARG A 14 -19.48 -11.83 6.44
CA ARG A 14 -18.51 -11.03 5.67
C ARG A 14 -17.34 -11.85 5.13
N PRO A 15 -17.57 -12.77 4.19
CA PRO A 15 -16.52 -13.64 3.67
C PRO A 15 -15.43 -12.79 3.00
N ARG A 16 -14.18 -13.23 3.10
CA ARG A 16 -13.07 -12.63 2.34
C ARG A 16 -13.18 -13.09 0.90
N VAL A 17 -13.30 -12.15 -0.01
CA VAL A 17 -13.52 -12.43 -1.43
C VAL A 17 -12.28 -12.07 -2.23
N VAL A 18 -11.74 -13.05 -2.96
CA VAL A 18 -10.71 -12.84 -3.99
C VAL A 18 -11.43 -12.71 -5.32
N VAL A 19 -11.27 -11.58 -5.98
CA VAL A 19 -11.81 -11.34 -7.32
C VAL A 19 -10.80 -11.79 -8.35
N MET A 20 -11.20 -12.69 -9.25
CA MET A 20 -10.38 -13.12 -10.39
C MET A 20 -11.05 -12.71 -11.69
N THR A 21 -10.39 -11.92 -12.51
CA THR A 21 -10.93 -11.40 -13.76
C THR A 21 -9.90 -11.37 -14.88
N ALA A 22 -10.35 -11.43 -16.13
CA ALA A 22 -9.52 -11.17 -17.30
C ALA A 22 -9.55 -9.68 -17.71
N ASP A 23 -10.41 -8.89 -17.06
CA ASP A 23 -10.55 -7.46 -17.30
C ASP A 23 -9.61 -6.72 -16.33
N ASP A 24 -8.54 -6.14 -16.87
CA ASP A 24 -7.52 -5.37 -16.17
C ASP A 24 -7.79 -3.85 -16.21
N ALA A 25 -8.97 -3.45 -16.67
CA ALA A 25 -9.36 -2.05 -16.71
C ALA A 25 -9.34 -1.42 -15.29
N PRO A 26 -8.76 -0.22 -15.14
CA PRO A 26 -8.71 0.47 -13.85
C PRO A 26 -10.09 0.61 -13.18
N GLU A 27 -11.15 0.79 -13.97
CA GLU A 27 -12.52 0.90 -13.47
C GLU A 27 -13.01 -0.38 -12.79
N THR A 28 -12.65 -1.55 -13.34
CA THR A 28 -13.00 -2.85 -12.78
C THR A 28 -12.27 -3.08 -11.46
N LEU A 29 -10.99 -2.73 -11.41
CA LEU A 29 -10.18 -2.78 -10.21
C LEU A 29 -10.72 -1.86 -9.11
N LEU A 30 -10.98 -0.59 -9.44
CA LEU A 30 -11.57 0.39 -8.52
C LEU A 30 -12.92 -0.05 -7.98
N ARG A 31 -13.75 -0.68 -8.82
CA ARG A 31 -15.03 -1.24 -8.39
C ARG A 31 -14.85 -2.41 -7.44
N ALA A 32 -13.89 -3.29 -7.68
CA ALA A 32 -13.59 -4.40 -6.78
C ALA A 32 -13.18 -3.91 -5.38
N VAL A 33 -12.30 -2.90 -5.31
CA VAL A 33 -11.89 -2.29 -4.03
C VAL A 33 -13.05 -1.59 -3.33
N ARG A 34 -13.88 -0.85 -4.06
CA ARG A 34 -15.08 -0.19 -3.51
C ARG A 34 -16.07 -1.17 -2.91
N GLU A 35 -16.21 -2.34 -3.52
CA GLU A 35 -17.06 -3.43 -3.00
C GLU A 35 -16.35 -4.29 -1.95
N HIS A 36 -15.19 -3.84 -1.44
CA HIS A 36 -14.40 -4.49 -0.41
C HIS A 36 -13.87 -5.89 -0.80
N ALA A 37 -13.46 -6.07 -2.06
CA ALA A 37 -12.65 -7.24 -2.41
C ALA A 37 -11.42 -7.32 -1.49
N PHE A 38 -11.16 -8.51 -0.95
CA PHE A 38 -9.99 -8.70 -0.09
C PHE A 38 -8.70 -8.74 -0.91
N ARG A 39 -8.73 -9.37 -2.08
CA ARG A 39 -7.66 -9.44 -3.07
C ARG A 39 -8.25 -9.37 -4.47
N TYR A 40 -7.40 -8.99 -5.40
CA TYR A 40 -7.71 -8.93 -6.83
C TYR A 40 -6.61 -9.65 -7.60
N VAL A 41 -6.98 -10.50 -8.55
CA VAL A 41 -6.04 -11.30 -9.36
C VAL A 41 -6.46 -11.22 -10.83
N THR A 42 -5.52 -10.85 -11.69
CA THR A 42 -5.76 -10.78 -13.14
C THR A 42 -5.46 -12.13 -13.79
N LYS A 43 -6.35 -12.59 -14.66
CA LYS A 43 -6.15 -13.82 -15.46
C LYS A 43 -5.27 -13.51 -16.70
N PRO A 44 -4.41 -14.45 -17.12
CA PRO A 44 -4.18 -15.79 -16.56
C PRO A 44 -3.38 -15.74 -15.26
N VAL A 45 -3.67 -16.63 -14.31
CA VAL A 45 -2.97 -16.78 -13.03
C VAL A 45 -2.40 -18.19 -12.92
N GLU A 46 -1.15 -18.29 -12.54
CA GLU A 46 -0.50 -19.57 -12.30
C GLU A 46 -1.05 -20.23 -11.02
N PRO A 47 -1.20 -21.57 -10.98
CA PRO A 47 -1.72 -22.27 -9.81
C PRO A 47 -0.94 -21.97 -8.52
N ALA A 48 0.37 -21.85 -8.61
CA ALA A 48 1.23 -21.54 -7.46
C ALA A 48 0.94 -20.13 -6.91
N GLU A 49 0.74 -19.13 -7.77
CA GLU A 49 0.36 -17.77 -7.40
C GLU A 49 -1.03 -17.75 -6.72
N LEU A 50 -2.01 -18.44 -7.31
CA LEU A 50 -3.33 -18.54 -6.70
C LEU A 50 -3.28 -19.18 -5.31
N CYS A 51 -2.51 -20.27 -5.15
CA CYS A 51 -2.30 -20.89 -3.84
C CYS A 51 -1.66 -19.93 -2.84
N ALA A 52 -0.67 -19.13 -3.25
CA ALA A 52 -0.04 -18.12 -2.39
C ALA A 52 -1.03 -17.04 -1.98
N VAL A 53 -1.86 -16.55 -2.90
CA VAL A 53 -2.94 -15.58 -2.61
C VAL A 53 -3.92 -16.16 -1.59
N VAL A 54 -4.42 -17.37 -1.80
CA VAL A 54 -5.36 -18.04 -0.88
C VAL A 54 -4.73 -18.23 0.50
N ALA A 55 -3.48 -18.69 0.56
CA ALA A 55 -2.74 -18.85 1.81
C ALA A 55 -2.60 -17.52 2.57
N SER A 56 -2.29 -16.43 1.88
CA SER A 56 -2.20 -15.10 2.50
C SER A 56 -3.54 -14.63 3.05
N VAL A 57 -4.64 -14.89 2.33
CA VAL A 57 -6.00 -14.56 2.77
C VAL A 57 -6.38 -15.33 4.03
N LEU A 58 -6.03 -16.60 4.11
CA LEU A 58 -6.31 -17.45 5.27
C LEU A 58 -5.45 -17.10 6.49
N ALA A 59 -4.21 -16.68 6.26
CA ALA A 59 -3.28 -16.28 7.33
C ALA A 59 -3.59 -14.91 7.92
N SER A 60 -4.34 -14.05 7.21
CA SER A 60 -4.66 -12.70 7.68
C SER A 60 -5.57 -12.73 8.92
N PRO A 61 -5.42 -11.81 9.89
CA PRO A 61 -6.27 -11.72 11.08
C PRO A 61 -7.76 -11.58 10.74
N PRO A 62 -8.68 -12.17 11.55
CA PRO A 62 -10.12 -12.14 11.27
C PRO A 62 -10.71 -10.73 11.31
N ASP A 63 -10.19 -9.85 12.16
CA ASP A 63 -10.75 -8.53 12.48
C ASP A 63 -10.13 -7.39 11.68
N LEU A 64 -9.58 -7.67 10.49
CA LEU A 64 -9.01 -6.64 9.64
C LEU A 64 -10.05 -5.59 9.24
N ARG A 65 -9.72 -4.33 9.50
CA ARG A 65 -10.52 -3.21 9.00
C ARG A 65 -10.42 -3.13 7.47
N PRO A 66 -11.52 -2.83 6.78
CA PRO A 66 -11.50 -2.65 5.35
C PRO A 66 -10.73 -1.39 4.96
N ILE A 67 -10.15 -1.38 3.77
CA ILE A 67 -9.72 -0.16 3.10
C ILE A 67 -10.97 0.57 2.66
N GLU A 68 -11.11 1.83 3.05
CA GLU A 68 -12.25 2.65 2.67
C GLU A 68 -11.93 3.47 1.41
N VAL A 69 -12.84 3.44 0.44
CA VAL A 69 -12.72 4.22 -0.80
C VAL A 69 -13.49 5.52 -0.63
N VAL A 70 -12.77 6.63 -0.47
CA VAL A 70 -13.34 7.97 -0.37
C VAL A 70 -13.71 8.49 -1.75
N SER A 71 -12.82 8.28 -2.74
CA SER A 71 -13.06 8.60 -4.15
C SER A 71 -12.39 7.56 -5.03
N ALA A 72 -13.04 7.22 -6.15
CA ALA A 72 -12.49 6.30 -7.14
C ALA A 72 -12.96 6.72 -8.53
N LYS A 73 -12.15 7.57 -9.16
CA LYS A 73 -12.22 7.93 -10.58
C LYS A 73 -10.95 7.42 -11.24
N PRO A 74 -10.94 7.17 -12.55
CA PRO A 74 -9.77 6.64 -13.25
C PRO A 74 -8.49 7.46 -13.06
N ASP A 75 -8.63 8.78 -12.93
CA ASP A 75 -7.56 9.75 -12.75
C ASP A 75 -7.39 10.25 -11.31
N TRP A 76 -8.30 9.91 -10.40
CA TRP A 76 -8.29 10.34 -9.00
C TRP A 76 -8.83 9.26 -8.07
N VAL A 77 -7.96 8.69 -7.26
CA VAL A 77 -8.33 7.72 -6.23
C VAL A 77 -7.96 8.28 -4.86
N GLU A 78 -8.84 8.16 -3.90
CA GLU A 78 -8.59 8.54 -2.52
C GLU A 78 -9.08 7.43 -1.58
N LEU A 79 -8.18 6.98 -0.71
CA LEU A 79 -8.37 5.83 0.16
C LEU A 79 -8.01 6.17 1.60
N LEU A 80 -8.72 5.56 2.55
CA LEU A 80 -8.32 5.47 3.95
C LEU A 80 -7.88 4.04 4.22
N VAL A 81 -6.62 3.88 4.58
CA VAL A 81 -5.96 2.59 4.75
C VAL A 81 -5.66 2.38 6.23
N PRO A 82 -6.16 1.31 6.86
CA PRO A 82 -5.81 0.97 8.23
C PRO A 82 -4.30 0.81 8.41
N CYS A 83 -3.79 1.25 9.56
CA CYS A 83 -2.35 1.26 9.84
C CYS A 83 -1.86 -0.12 10.31
N ASP A 84 -2.06 -1.12 9.48
CA ASP A 84 -1.54 -2.48 9.64
C ASP A 84 -0.77 -2.97 8.41
N ARG A 85 0.10 -3.97 8.60
CA ARG A 85 0.97 -4.47 7.52
C ARG A 85 0.21 -5.18 6.40
N ASP A 86 -0.90 -5.84 6.72
CA ASP A 86 -1.71 -6.52 5.72
C ASP A 86 -2.44 -5.51 4.81
N ALA A 87 -2.95 -4.42 5.38
CA ALA A 87 -3.55 -3.34 4.61
C ALA A 87 -2.50 -2.66 3.71
N ALA A 88 -1.28 -2.44 4.23
CA ALA A 88 -0.17 -1.89 3.44
C ALA A 88 0.16 -2.77 2.22
N ALA A 89 0.28 -4.08 2.42
CA ALA A 89 0.57 -5.02 1.33
C ALA A 89 -0.54 -5.02 0.26
N ARG A 90 -1.80 -5.01 0.69
CA ARG A 90 -2.97 -4.99 -0.22
C ARG A 90 -3.02 -3.71 -1.05
N ILE A 91 -2.74 -2.55 -0.45
CA ILE A 91 -2.80 -1.29 -1.19
C ILE A 91 -1.63 -1.14 -2.16
N GLN A 92 -0.44 -1.65 -1.82
CA GLN A 92 0.70 -1.68 -2.74
C GLN A 92 0.39 -2.51 -3.98
N GLU A 93 -0.18 -3.70 -3.81
CA GLU A 93 -0.61 -4.56 -4.91
C GLU A 93 -1.66 -3.88 -5.79
N PHE A 94 -2.67 -3.26 -5.17
CA PHE A 94 -3.71 -2.53 -5.86
C PHE A 94 -3.16 -1.37 -6.71
N LEU A 95 -2.32 -0.51 -6.14
CA LEU A 95 -1.79 0.64 -6.85
C LEU A 95 -0.82 0.24 -7.96
N SER A 96 -0.04 -0.84 -7.78
CA SER A 96 0.84 -1.36 -8.83
C SER A 96 0.07 -1.83 -10.07
N GLN A 97 -1.17 -2.28 -9.90
CA GLN A 97 -2.03 -2.66 -11.02
C GLN A 97 -2.63 -1.44 -11.74
N LEU A 98 -2.91 -0.34 -11.03
CA LEU A 98 -3.33 0.92 -11.66
C LEU A 98 -2.27 1.52 -12.58
N ASP A 99 -0.99 1.25 -12.28
CA ASP A 99 0.16 1.74 -13.04
C ASP A 99 0.72 0.70 -14.02
N SER A 100 -0.05 -0.33 -14.35
CA SER A 100 0.40 -1.47 -15.19
C SER A 100 0.84 -1.07 -16.61
N ASP A 101 0.38 0.06 -17.12
CA ASP A 101 0.73 0.63 -18.44
C ASP A 101 2.00 1.50 -18.43
N LEU A 102 2.59 1.76 -17.24
CA LEU A 102 3.89 2.42 -17.14
C LEU A 102 5.03 1.50 -17.60
N PRO A 103 6.12 2.06 -18.14
CA PRO A 103 7.35 1.30 -18.36
C PRO A 103 7.80 0.57 -17.09
N GLU A 104 8.27 -0.66 -17.22
CA GLU A 104 8.56 -1.54 -16.09
C GLU A 104 9.54 -0.93 -15.08
N ASN A 105 10.59 -0.26 -15.57
CA ASN A 105 11.55 0.45 -14.71
C ASN A 105 10.89 1.57 -13.90
N VAL A 106 10.04 2.40 -14.54
CA VAL A 106 9.34 3.50 -13.87
C VAL A 106 8.37 2.95 -12.82
N ARG A 107 7.63 1.88 -13.18
CA ARG A 107 6.71 1.22 -12.26
C ARG A 107 7.43 0.63 -11.04
N ALA A 108 8.61 0.03 -11.26
CA ALA A 108 9.42 -0.52 -10.17
C ALA A 108 9.90 0.58 -9.21
N ASP A 109 10.43 1.68 -9.74
CA ASP A 109 10.94 2.81 -8.95
C ASP A 109 9.80 3.50 -8.16
N VAL A 110 8.69 3.81 -8.84
CA VAL A 110 7.48 4.39 -8.19
C VAL A 110 6.94 3.46 -7.11
N GLY A 111 6.83 2.16 -7.41
CA GLY A 111 6.35 1.16 -6.45
C GLY A 111 7.26 1.03 -5.23
N GLN A 112 8.58 1.15 -5.40
CA GLN A 112 9.54 1.13 -4.31
C GLN A 112 9.40 2.39 -3.44
N ALA A 113 9.39 3.59 -4.05
CA ALA A 113 9.23 4.85 -3.34
C ALA A 113 7.91 4.89 -2.57
N PHE A 114 6.81 4.49 -3.21
CA PHE A 114 5.50 4.41 -2.56
C PHE A 114 5.51 3.45 -1.36
N ARG A 115 6.12 2.28 -1.50
CA ARG A 115 6.24 1.29 -0.42
C ARG A 115 6.97 1.85 0.79
N GLU A 116 8.09 2.52 0.58
CA GLU A 116 8.88 3.10 1.66
C GLU A 116 8.11 4.22 2.37
N LEU A 117 7.49 5.13 1.63
CA LEU A 117 6.70 6.21 2.21
C LEU A 117 5.47 5.70 2.97
N LEU A 118 4.77 4.71 2.43
CA LEU A 118 3.62 4.11 3.09
C LEU A 118 4.02 3.39 4.38
N ASN A 119 5.10 2.61 4.35
CA ASN A 119 5.60 1.93 5.53
C ASN A 119 6.02 2.93 6.61
N ASN A 120 6.68 4.02 6.23
CA ASN A 120 7.03 5.09 7.16
C ASN A 120 5.78 5.71 7.80
N ALA A 121 4.76 6.01 7.01
CA ALA A 121 3.50 6.56 7.50
C ALA A 121 2.78 5.62 8.49
N ILE A 122 2.81 4.31 8.23
CA ILE A 122 2.17 3.30 9.08
C ILE A 122 3.00 3.00 10.33
N GLU A 123 4.31 2.77 10.17
CA GLU A 123 5.18 2.34 11.28
C GLU A 123 5.52 3.51 12.23
N TRP A 124 5.84 4.67 11.68
CA TRP A 124 6.28 5.82 12.46
C TRP A 124 5.16 6.84 12.70
N GLY A 125 4.44 7.22 11.66
CA GLY A 125 3.36 8.19 11.77
C GLY A 125 2.20 7.67 12.61
N ALA A 126 1.76 6.44 12.37
CA ALA A 126 0.64 5.81 13.06
C ALA A 126 1.04 4.80 14.15
N ARG A 127 2.33 4.48 14.32
CA ARG A 127 2.86 3.53 15.31
C ARG A 127 2.24 2.13 15.21
N LEU A 128 1.93 1.68 14.00
CA LEU A 128 1.24 0.40 13.73
C LEU A 128 -0.10 0.25 14.47
N ASP A 129 -0.76 1.35 14.83
CA ASP A 129 -2.06 1.30 15.48
C ASP A 129 -3.17 1.11 14.43
N PRO A 130 -3.85 -0.05 14.36
CA PRO A 130 -4.87 -0.32 13.37
C PRO A 130 -6.15 0.52 13.58
N GLN A 131 -6.27 1.24 14.68
CA GLN A 131 -7.37 2.20 14.91
C GLN A 131 -7.15 3.49 14.11
N HIS A 132 -5.92 3.81 13.77
CA HIS A 132 -5.60 4.92 12.89
C HIS A 132 -5.68 4.53 11.41
N THR A 133 -5.78 5.53 10.56
CA THR A 133 -5.76 5.37 9.09
C THR A 133 -4.77 6.32 8.47
N VAL A 134 -4.06 5.84 7.46
CA VAL A 134 -3.31 6.67 6.52
C VAL A 134 -4.21 7.02 5.35
N ARG A 135 -4.26 8.31 5.00
CA ARG A 135 -4.97 8.79 3.81
C ARG A 135 -4.02 8.78 2.62
N ILE A 136 -4.40 8.08 1.57
CA ILE A 136 -3.65 8.01 0.32
C ILE A 136 -4.48 8.67 -0.76
N ALA A 137 -3.90 9.64 -1.47
CA ALA A 137 -4.47 10.16 -2.71
C ALA A 137 -3.54 9.85 -3.87
N TYR A 138 -4.12 9.32 -4.93
CA TYR A 138 -3.49 9.03 -6.21
C TYR A 138 -4.11 9.93 -7.27
N LEU A 139 -3.28 10.68 -7.98
CA LEU A 139 -3.69 11.49 -9.12
C LEU A 139 -2.85 11.12 -10.33
N ARG A 140 -3.51 10.85 -11.43
CA ARG A 140 -2.87 10.60 -12.70
C ARG A 140 -3.30 11.64 -13.73
N ALA A 141 -2.34 12.32 -14.32
CA ALA A 141 -2.52 13.23 -15.43
C ALA A 141 -1.60 12.82 -16.59
N ARG A 142 -1.77 13.43 -17.77
CA ARG A 142 -1.12 13.01 -19.02
C ARG A 142 0.41 12.79 -18.92
N ARG A 143 1.10 13.51 -18.05
CA ARG A 143 2.57 13.45 -17.87
C ARG A 143 3.00 13.51 -16.42
N MET A 144 2.07 13.24 -15.51
CA MET A 144 2.32 13.37 -14.08
C MET A 144 1.57 12.25 -13.33
N LEU A 145 2.29 11.63 -12.43
CA LEU A 145 1.75 10.75 -11.42
C LEU A 145 2.07 11.37 -10.05
N LEU A 146 1.06 11.51 -9.21
CA LEU A 146 1.22 12.07 -7.88
C LEU A 146 0.60 11.14 -6.85
N TYR A 147 1.40 10.74 -5.88
CA TYR A 147 0.96 10.12 -4.65
C TYR A 147 1.06 11.11 -3.50
N ARG A 148 -0.01 11.24 -2.74
CA ARG A 148 -0.01 11.94 -1.47
C ARG A 148 -0.33 10.95 -0.36
N ILE A 149 0.56 10.82 0.60
CA ILE A 149 0.38 9.97 1.78
C ILE A 149 0.34 10.91 2.99
N ALA A 150 -0.73 10.80 3.79
CA ALA A 150 -0.89 11.60 4.99
C ALA A 150 -1.21 10.66 6.16
N ASP A 151 -0.33 10.62 7.13
CA ASP A 151 -0.46 9.86 8.37
C ASP A 151 -1.03 10.75 9.51
N PRO A 152 -1.50 10.14 10.61
CA PRO A 152 -2.05 10.87 11.75
C PRO A 152 -0.98 11.37 12.73
N GLY A 153 0.30 11.17 12.45
CA GLY A 153 1.40 11.55 13.33
C GLY A 153 1.59 13.07 13.44
N GLU A 154 2.31 13.48 14.46
CA GLU A 154 2.63 14.89 14.72
C GLU A 154 3.68 15.46 13.74
N GLY A 155 4.13 14.63 12.77
CA GLY A 155 5.24 14.95 11.89
C GLY A 155 6.59 14.66 12.55
N PHE A 156 7.66 15.04 11.85
CA PHE A 156 9.04 14.86 12.33
C PHE A 156 9.94 16.00 11.86
N ASP A 157 10.98 16.26 12.62
CA ASP A 157 12.07 17.11 12.20
C ASP A 157 13.13 16.27 11.48
N ILE A 158 13.49 16.65 10.26
CA ILE A 158 14.48 15.93 9.44
C ILE A 158 15.82 15.84 10.16
N ASP A 159 16.25 16.89 10.83
CA ASP A 159 17.52 16.92 11.57
C ASP A 159 17.55 15.97 12.77
N GLY A 160 16.35 15.58 13.27
CA GLY A 160 16.19 14.62 14.35
C GLY A 160 16.24 13.15 13.91
N LEU A 161 16.15 12.85 12.62
CA LEU A 161 16.07 11.48 12.09
C LEU A 161 17.43 10.82 11.90
N ARG A 162 18.17 10.61 13.00
CA ARG A 162 19.53 9.99 12.98
C ARG A 162 19.60 8.61 12.33
N HIS A 163 18.48 7.91 12.19
CA HIS A 163 18.35 6.62 11.53
C HIS A 163 18.00 6.73 10.03
N ALA A 164 17.88 7.93 9.48
CA ALA A 164 17.60 8.16 8.07
C ALA A 164 18.90 8.50 7.31
N ALA A 165 19.05 7.92 6.11
CA ALA A 165 20.24 8.14 5.28
C ALA A 165 20.47 9.62 4.92
N ILE A 166 19.40 10.43 4.84
CA ILE A 166 19.46 11.85 4.55
C ILE A 166 20.24 12.66 5.62
N THR A 167 20.37 12.13 6.83
CA THR A 167 21.12 12.76 7.93
C THR A 167 22.53 12.21 8.12
N ASN A 168 22.95 11.29 7.25
CA ASN A 168 24.31 10.76 7.28
C ASN A 168 25.32 11.86 6.95
N PRO A 169 26.47 11.90 7.64
CA PRO A 169 27.57 12.75 7.24
C PRO A 169 28.20 12.23 5.93
N ASP A 170 28.74 13.13 5.12
CA ASP A 170 29.35 12.82 3.81
C ASP A 170 30.43 11.72 3.88
N HIS A 171 31.14 11.63 4.99
CA HIS A 171 32.24 10.66 5.19
C HIS A 171 31.75 9.30 5.72
N ASP A 172 30.47 9.15 6.05
CA ASP A 172 29.90 7.92 6.60
C ASP A 172 28.47 7.70 6.05
N PRO A 173 28.35 7.24 4.80
CA PRO A 173 27.07 7.10 4.11
C PRO A 173 26.18 5.98 4.66
N ILE A 174 26.68 5.11 5.54
CA ILE A 174 25.95 3.97 6.10
C ILE A 174 25.63 4.13 7.60
N ARG A 175 25.98 5.24 8.22
CA ARG A 175 25.80 5.47 9.67
C ARG A 175 24.36 5.22 10.15
N HIS A 176 23.36 5.54 9.34
CA HIS A 176 21.96 5.31 9.67
C HIS A 176 21.62 3.83 9.92
N LEU A 177 22.35 2.89 9.28
CA LEU A 177 22.17 1.45 9.49
C LEU A 177 22.66 1.03 10.87
N GLU A 178 23.81 1.54 11.31
CA GLU A 178 24.36 1.28 12.65
C GLU A 178 23.44 1.85 13.75
N VAL A 179 22.92 3.06 13.54
CA VAL A 179 21.95 3.67 14.47
C VAL A 179 20.66 2.87 14.53
N SER A 180 20.16 2.40 13.38
CA SER A 180 18.96 1.56 13.32
C SER A 180 19.16 0.24 14.08
N GLU A 181 20.31 -0.42 13.91
CA GLU A 181 20.64 -1.66 14.61
C GLU A 181 20.73 -1.45 16.13
N GLN A 182 21.42 -0.38 16.59
CA GLN A 182 21.52 -0.04 18.00
C GLN A 182 20.16 0.24 18.65
N GLN A 183 19.20 0.76 17.90
CA GLN A 183 17.85 1.08 18.36
C GLN A 183 16.86 -0.07 18.15
N GLY A 184 17.29 -1.21 17.60
CA GLY A 184 16.43 -2.35 17.30
C GLY A 184 15.38 -2.05 16.22
N LEU A 185 15.67 -1.10 15.33
CA LEU A 185 14.79 -0.70 14.26
C LEU A 185 14.99 -1.59 13.02
N ARG A 186 14.00 -1.62 12.13
CA ARG A 186 14.14 -2.29 10.84
C ARG A 186 15.28 -1.65 10.04
N PRO A 187 16.15 -2.45 9.39
CA PRO A 187 17.11 -1.91 8.43
C PRO A 187 16.38 -1.14 7.33
N GLY A 188 16.73 0.13 7.15
CA GLY A 188 16.06 1.01 6.20
C GLY A 188 16.53 2.46 6.41
N GLY A 189 15.66 3.43 6.08
CA GLY A 189 15.94 4.85 6.26
C GLY A 189 16.50 5.54 5.00
N SER A 190 16.68 4.81 3.89
CA SER A 190 17.10 5.38 2.60
C SER A 190 15.96 6.00 1.79
N GLY A 191 14.70 5.73 2.16
CA GLY A 191 13.53 6.20 1.40
C GLY A 191 13.48 7.72 1.20
N LEU A 192 13.80 8.50 2.24
CA LEU A 192 13.84 9.96 2.15
C LEU A 192 15.05 10.51 1.39
N ALA A 193 16.11 9.73 1.23
CA ALA A 193 17.29 10.11 0.46
C ALA A 193 17.16 9.80 -1.04
N MET A 194 16.16 8.98 -1.42
CA MET A 194 15.91 8.57 -2.81
C MET A 194 14.80 9.38 -3.49
N THR A 195 14.10 10.24 -2.75
CA THR A 195 13.06 11.15 -3.25
C THR A 195 13.60 12.54 -3.51
#